data_b5763b7811247687553b967bcb75eafb
#
_entry.id   b5763b7811247687553b967bcb75eafb
#
_cell.length_a   1.000
_cell.length_b   1.000
_cell.length_c   1.000
_cell.angle_alpha   90.00
_cell.angle_beta   90.00
_cell.angle_gamma   90.00
#
_symmetry.space_group_name_H-M   'P 1'
#
loop_
_entity.id
_entity.type
_entity.pdbx_description
1 polymer ?
#
loop_
_entity_poly.entity_id
_entity_poly.type
_entity_poly.pdbx_seq_one_letter_code
_entity_poly.pdbx_strand_id
1 'polypeptide(L)'
;EYDYDTIARRLKEMAFLNKGLSIELIDERVTEEQIELEEIADAESGETSADETSFDDAPDAGDTFNEESGEAKDAAAEKKRRKKVTFHYPDGLTDYVKYLNKSKTAIHPTIVSFDAKGEDHEVEVALQWNQGYKQSVHTFANTINTHEGGTHEEGFRAALTSLMNRYAKEHKLLKEKDGNLSGDDCREGLAAVISVKVGDPQFEGQTKTKLGNTEIK
;
A
#
# COMPACT_ATOMS: atom_id res chain seq x y z
N GLU A 1 24.19 -10.96 2.71
CA GLU A 1 24.21 -9.78 1.84
C GLU A 1 22.82 -9.14 1.90
N TYR A 2 22.74 -7.81 2.01
CA TYR A 2 21.45 -7.12 2.10
C TYR A 2 20.90 -6.86 0.70
N ASP A 3 19.62 -7.21 0.49
CA ASP A 3 18.89 -6.91 -0.73
C ASP A 3 18.31 -5.49 -0.67
N TYR A 4 18.74 -4.64 -1.60
CA TYR A 4 18.32 -3.24 -1.66
C TYR A 4 16.81 -3.11 -1.89
N ASP A 5 16.24 -3.89 -2.80
CA ASP A 5 14.83 -3.76 -3.19
C ASP A 5 13.89 -4.18 -2.04
N THR A 6 14.27 -5.22 -1.31
CA THR A 6 13.53 -5.63 -0.11
C THR A 6 13.56 -4.54 0.96
N ILE A 7 14.72 -3.89 1.18
CA ILE A 7 14.84 -2.79 2.14
C ILE A 7 14.04 -1.58 1.66
N ALA A 8 14.19 -1.18 0.41
CA ALA A 8 13.49 -0.04 -0.18
C ALA A 8 11.97 -0.20 -0.09
N ARG A 9 11.44 -1.38 -0.45
CA ARG A 9 10.02 -1.70 -0.32
C ARG A 9 9.53 -1.57 1.12
N ARG A 10 10.28 -2.10 2.07
CA ARG A 10 9.90 -2.02 3.49
C ARG A 10 9.93 -0.60 4.03
N LEU A 11 10.93 0.19 3.67
CA LEU A 11 11.01 1.60 4.06
C LEU A 11 9.90 2.44 3.43
N LYS A 12 9.53 2.13 2.18
CA LYS A 12 8.39 2.74 1.50
C LYS A 12 7.07 2.47 2.24
N GLU A 13 6.81 1.22 2.64
CA GLU A 13 5.64 0.86 3.46
C GLU A 13 5.65 1.64 4.79
N MET A 14 6.77 1.70 5.47
CA MET A 14 6.89 2.45 6.73
C MET A 14 6.62 3.94 6.56
N ALA A 15 7.04 4.54 5.44
CA ALA A 15 6.77 5.93 5.14
C ALA A 15 5.27 6.19 4.88
N PHE A 16 4.57 5.29 4.18
CA PHE A 16 3.11 5.36 4.02
C PHE A 16 2.34 5.23 5.34
N LEU A 17 2.79 4.33 6.22
CA LEU A 17 2.13 4.07 7.52
C LEU A 17 2.37 5.16 8.57
N ASN A 18 3.32 6.05 8.33
CA ASN A 18 3.67 7.13 9.24
C ASN A 18 3.58 8.47 8.51
N LYS A 19 2.39 9.02 8.47
CA LYS A 19 2.07 10.28 7.80
C LYS A 19 3.11 11.37 8.07
N GLY A 20 3.68 11.93 6.99
CA GLY A 20 4.68 13.02 7.07
C GLY A 20 6.11 12.58 7.43
N LEU A 21 6.35 11.27 7.66
CA LEU A 21 7.70 10.75 7.85
C LEU A 21 8.47 10.81 6.53
N SER A 22 9.71 11.30 6.58
CA SER A 22 10.65 11.27 5.46
C SER A 22 11.75 10.27 5.76
N ILE A 23 11.96 9.31 4.86
CA ILE A 23 13.00 8.29 4.97
C ILE A 23 13.89 8.36 3.74
N GLU A 24 15.17 8.47 3.95
CA GLU A 24 16.18 8.46 2.90
C GLU A 24 16.97 7.14 2.95
N LEU A 25 17.03 6.44 1.82
CA LEU A 25 17.85 5.24 1.65
C LEU A 25 18.98 5.54 0.68
N ILE A 26 20.21 5.28 1.08
CA ILE A 26 21.41 5.45 0.27
C ILE A 26 22.15 4.11 0.20
N ASP A 27 22.35 3.60 -1.02
CA ASP A 27 23.21 2.43 -1.24
C ASP A 27 24.63 2.89 -1.61
N GLU A 28 25.56 2.70 -0.69
CA GLU A 28 26.97 3.08 -0.86
C GLU A 28 27.82 1.98 -1.52
N ARG A 29 27.24 0.80 -1.81
CA ARG A 29 27.93 -0.34 -2.41
C ARG A 29 28.11 -0.18 -3.92
N VAL A 30 27.28 0.63 -4.57
CA VAL A 30 27.29 0.81 -6.02
C VAL A 30 28.40 1.78 -6.40
N THR A 31 29.38 1.32 -7.16
CA THR A 31 30.49 2.15 -7.69
C THR A 31 30.07 2.83 -9.01
N GLU A 32 30.74 3.93 -9.37
CA GLU A 32 30.47 4.67 -10.63
C GLU A 32 30.55 3.75 -11.87
N GLU A 33 31.53 2.85 -11.89
CA GLU A 33 31.74 1.87 -12.99
C GLU A 33 30.56 0.90 -13.14
N GLN A 34 29.91 0.51 -12.05
CA GLN A 34 28.73 -0.39 -12.09
C GLN A 34 27.48 0.33 -12.59
N ILE A 35 27.32 1.61 -12.27
CA ILE A 35 26.20 2.42 -12.76
C ILE A 35 26.32 2.64 -14.27
N GLU A 36 27.52 2.97 -14.76
CA GLU A 36 27.76 3.13 -16.19
C GLU A 36 27.54 1.84 -16.98
N LEU A 37 27.89 0.69 -16.41
CA LEU A 37 27.69 -0.62 -17.04
C LEU A 37 26.20 -1.02 -17.09
N GLU A 38 25.42 -0.72 -16.05
CA GLU A 38 23.98 -0.93 -16.04
C GLU A 38 23.26 0.02 -17.04
N GLU A 39 23.61 1.30 -17.07
CA GLU A 39 23.04 2.26 -18.03
C GLU A 39 23.34 1.89 -19.50
N ILE A 40 24.53 1.35 -19.78
CA ILE A 40 24.89 0.85 -21.11
C ILE A 40 24.12 -0.42 -21.44
N ALA A 41 23.98 -1.36 -20.49
CA ALA A 41 23.24 -2.59 -20.68
C ALA A 41 21.74 -2.36 -20.95
N ASP A 42 21.12 -1.43 -20.21
CA ASP A 42 19.72 -1.02 -20.42
C ASP A 42 19.51 -0.29 -21.75
N ALA A 43 20.50 0.50 -22.19
CA ALA A 43 20.47 1.16 -23.50
C ALA A 43 20.66 0.21 -24.68
N GLU A 44 21.42 -0.87 -24.51
CA GLU A 44 21.63 -1.91 -25.55
C GLU A 44 20.52 -2.97 -25.57
N SER A 45 19.85 -3.22 -24.43
CA SER A 45 18.82 -4.24 -24.30
C SER A 45 17.45 -3.84 -24.80
N GLY A 46 17.26 -2.72 -25.47
CA GLY A 46 16.03 -2.19 -26.12
C GLY A 46 14.83 -3.13 -26.36
N GLU A 47 14.72 -4.20 -25.59
CA GLU A 47 13.64 -5.19 -25.64
C GLU A 47 12.85 -5.14 -24.32
N THR A 48 11.61 -4.70 -24.47
CA THR A 48 10.54 -4.94 -23.49
C THR A 48 10.37 -6.43 -23.24
N SER A 49 10.98 -6.99 -22.24
CA SER A 49 10.63 -8.33 -21.78
C SER A 49 9.39 -8.25 -20.89
N ALA A 50 8.24 -8.51 -21.50
CA ALA A 50 7.07 -8.94 -20.75
C ALA A 50 7.35 -10.37 -20.26
N ASP A 51 7.84 -10.54 -19.05
CA ASP A 51 7.85 -11.83 -18.38
C ASP A 51 6.62 -11.92 -17.47
N GLU A 52 5.64 -12.69 -17.97
CA GLU A 52 4.47 -13.10 -17.19
C GLU A 52 4.89 -14.18 -16.17
N THR A 53 5.43 -13.77 -15.04
CA THR A 53 5.41 -14.64 -13.87
C THR A 53 4.39 -14.11 -12.88
N SER A 54 3.27 -14.85 -12.83
CA SER A 54 2.20 -14.66 -11.86
C SER A 54 2.72 -14.85 -10.43
N PHE A 55 3.05 -13.75 -9.78
CA PHE A 55 3.07 -13.66 -8.34
C PHE A 55 1.94 -12.74 -7.94
N ASP A 56 0.87 -13.35 -7.44
CA ASP A 56 -0.24 -12.65 -6.81
C ASP A 56 0.29 -11.76 -5.67
N ASP A 57 -0.07 -10.46 -5.74
CA ASP A 57 0.02 -9.48 -4.67
C ASP A 57 1.40 -8.91 -4.25
N ALA A 58 2.34 -8.73 -5.15
CA ALA A 58 3.38 -7.72 -4.92
C ALA A 58 3.06 -6.46 -5.76
N PRO A 59 3.01 -5.25 -5.18
CA PRO A 59 2.97 -4.05 -6.00
C PRO A 59 4.26 -4.00 -6.83
N ASP A 60 4.07 -3.86 -8.14
CA ASP A 60 5.10 -3.81 -9.17
C ASP A 60 6.28 -2.90 -8.78
N ALA A 61 7.49 -3.47 -8.79
CA ALA A 61 8.73 -2.79 -8.45
C ALA A 61 9.36 -2.09 -9.68
N GLY A 62 8.54 -1.47 -10.51
CA GLY A 62 8.98 -0.79 -11.72
C GLY A 62 8.64 0.69 -11.75
N ASP A 63 9.16 1.50 -10.82
CA ASP A 63 9.01 2.94 -10.93
C ASP A 63 10.31 3.69 -10.56
N THR A 64 11.05 4.02 -11.59
CA THR A 64 12.06 5.07 -11.55
C THR A 64 11.34 6.40 -11.35
N PHE A 65 11.26 6.88 -10.10
CA PHE A 65 10.79 8.22 -9.81
C PHE A 65 11.80 9.25 -10.31
N ASN A 66 11.43 9.91 -11.41
CA ASN A 66 11.99 11.18 -11.79
C ASN A 66 11.11 12.27 -11.16
N GLU A 67 11.47 12.79 -10.01
CA GLU A 67 10.90 14.02 -9.50
C GLU A 67 11.76 15.21 -9.94
N GLU A 68 11.24 15.98 -10.89
CA GLU A 68 11.67 17.37 -11.09
C GLU A 68 11.07 18.23 -9.99
N SER A 69 11.89 18.64 -9.04
CA SER A 69 11.72 19.91 -8.34
C SER A 69 13.07 20.62 -8.32
N GLY A 70 13.09 21.79 -8.94
CA GLY A 70 14.29 22.55 -9.16
C GLY A 70 14.93 23.04 -7.88
N GLU A 71 16.25 22.77 -7.80
CA GLU A 71 17.25 23.70 -7.31
C GLU A 71 18.65 23.10 -7.54
N ALA A 72 19.47 23.93 -8.21
CA ALA A 72 20.92 23.95 -8.23
C ALA A 72 21.66 22.85 -9.01
N LYS A 73 22.33 23.31 -10.05
CA LYS A 73 23.22 22.56 -10.94
C LYS A 73 24.44 21.88 -10.27
N ASP A 74 24.71 22.17 -9.00
CA ASP A 74 25.82 21.56 -8.25
C ASP A 74 25.42 20.24 -7.57
N ALA A 75 24.13 19.98 -7.34
CA ALA A 75 23.63 18.71 -6.80
C ALA A 75 23.60 17.57 -7.86
N ALA A 76 23.71 17.89 -9.15
CA ALA A 76 23.66 16.90 -10.23
C ALA A 76 24.94 16.04 -10.32
N ALA A 77 26.07 16.56 -9.85
CA ALA A 77 27.33 15.80 -9.86
C ALA A 77 27.45 14.80 -8.69
N GLU A 78 26.81 15.08 -7.54
CA GLU A 78 26.75 14.13 -6.42
C GLU A 78 25.65 13.07 -6.57
N LYS A 79 24.58 13.36 -7.32
CA LYS A 79 23.49 12.42 -7.60
C LYS A 79 23.89 11.21 -8.43
N LYS A 80 25.00 11.26 -9.15
CA LYS A 80 25.50 10.16 -10.00
C LYS A 80 26.27 9.07 -9.23
N ARG A 81 26.64 9.31 -7.97
CA ARG A 81 27.59 8.42 -7.26
C ARG A 81 26.96 7.39 -6.33
N ARG A 82 25.67 7.46 -6.05
CA ARG A 82 25.04 6.55 -5.07
C ARG A 82 23.57 6.34 -5.42
N LYS A 83 23.08 5.11 -5.37
CA LYS A 83 21.65 4.83 -5.51
C LYS A 83 20.94 5.39 -4.27
N LYS A 84 20.32 6.56 -4.45
CA LYS A 84 19.65 7.31 -3.37
C LYS A 84 18.17 7.43 -3.70
N VAL A 85 17.32 7.09 -2.74
CA VAL A 85 15.87 7.25 -2.84
C VAL A 85 15.31 7.86 -1.55
N THR A 86 14.36 8.79 -1.67
CA THR A 86 13.66 9.39 -0.55
C THR A 86 12.19 9.03 -0.62
N PHE A 87 11.66 8.50 0.49
CA PHE A 87 10.25 8.18 0.66
C PHE A 87 9.63 9.23 1.58
N HIS A 88 8.67 10.00 1.06
CA HIS A 88 7.93 10.99 1.83
C HIS A 88 6.49 11.05 1.34
N TYR A 89 5.54 10.72 2.21
CA TYR A 89 4.11 10.64 1.89
C TYR A 89 3.31 11.49 2.88
N PRO A 90 3.03 12.75 2.54
CA PRO A 90 2.38 13.69 3.45
C PRO A 90 0.93 13.28 3.79
N ASP A 91 0.26 12.56 2.91
CA ASP A 91 -1.11 12.08 3.11
C ASP A 91 -1.20 10.63 3.65
N GLY A 92 -0.05 9.98 3.91
CA GLY A 92 0.02 8.67 4.56
C GLY A 92 -0.73 7.56 3.81
N LEU A 93 -1.74 6.94 4.45
CA LEU A 93 -2.51 5.83 3.84
C LEU A 93 -3.26 6.25 2.58
N THR A 94 -3.64 7.51 2.44
CA THR A 94 -4.27 8.02 1.21
C THR A 94 -3.28 7.94 0.04
N ASP A 95 -2.01 8.27 0.26
CA ASP A 95 -0.97 8.13 -0.76
C ASP A 95 -0.68 6.67 -1.07
N TYR A 96 -0.80 5.79 -0.08
CA TYR A 96 -0.66 4.36 -0.30
C TYR A 96 -1.77 3.82 -1.21
N VAL A 97 -3.03 4.21 -1.00
CA VAL A 97 -4.14 3.82 -1.89
C VAL A 97 -3.97 4.39 -3.30
N LYS A 98 -3.50 5.65 -3.44
CA LYS A 98 -3.13 6.22 -4.75
C LYS A 98 -2.08 5.35 -5.45
N TYR A 99 -1.07 4.92 -4.70
CA TYR A 99 -0.03 4.04 -5.21
C TYR A 99 -0.58 2.68 -5.67
N LEU A 100 -1.45 2.02 -4.88
CA LEU A 100 -2.09 0.75 -5.24
C LEU A 100 -3.00 0.85 -6.48
N ASN A 101 -3.56 2.02 -6.74
CA ASN A 101 -4.42 2.29 -7.88
C ASN A 101 -3.71 2.98 -9.06
N LYS A 102 -2.39 3.18 -9.01
CA LYS A 102 -1.64 3.94 -10.02
C LYS A 102 -1.85 3.42 -11.45
N SER A 103 -1.86 2.09 -11.62
CA SER A 103 -2.09 1.42 -12.91
C SER A 103 -3.56 1.04 -13.17
N LYS A 104 -4.48 1.43 -12.28
CA LYS A 104 -5.89 1.04 -12.34
C LYS A 104 -6.77 2.27 -12.51
N THR A 105 -7.92 2.11 -13.17
CA THR A 105 -8.88 3.19 -13.32
C THR A 105 -9.83 3.20 -12.14
N ALA A 106 -9.76 4.25 -11.30
CA ALA A 106 -10.69 4.42 -10.18
C ALA A 106 -12.10 4.70 -10.69
N ILE A 107 -13.14 4.15 -10.03
CA ILE A 107 -14.55 4.40 -10.38
C ILE A 107 -15.10 5.68 -9.74
N HIS A 108 -14.37 6.25 -8.79
CA HIS A 108 -14.68 7.55 -8.17
C HIS A 108 -13.39 8.31 -7.86
N PRO A 109 -13.39 9.65 -7.93
CA PRO A 109 -12.17 10.46 -7.81
C PRO A 109 -11.63 10.55 -6.37
N THR A 110 -12.50 10.44 -5.37
CA THR A 110 -12.15 10.66 -3.97
C THR A 110 -11.69 9.37 -3.30
N ILE A 111 -10.53 9.39 -2.65
CA ILE A 111 -10.13 8.32 -1.75
C ILE A 111 -10.84 8.56 -0.42
N VAL A 112 -11.59 7.58 0.04
CA VAL A 112 -12.25 7.62 1.34
C VAL A 112 -11.20 7.30 2.40
N SER A 113 -11.00 8.19 3.36
CA SER A 113 -10.11 7.97 4.49
C SER A 113 -10.77 8.43 5.78
N PHE A 114 -10.53 7.69 6.84
CA PHE A 114 -10.97 8.03 8.18
C PHE A 114 -10.05 7.41 9.23
N ASP A 115 -10.03 8.01 10.39
CA ASP A 115 -9.35 7.53 11.57
C ASP A 115 -10.32 7.44 12.75
N ALA A 116 -10.06 6.52 13.65
CA ALA A 116 -10.79 6.39 14.90
C ALA A 116 -9.82 6.04 16.02
N LYS A 117 -10.07 6.60 17.18
CA LYS A 117 -9.26 6.37 18.38
C LYS A 117 -10.13 5.83 19.50
N GLY A 118 -9.75 4.66 20.02
CA GLY A 118 -10.30 4.07 21.23
C GLY A 118 -9.42 4.37 22.45
N GLU A 119 -9.67 3.68 23.57
CA GLU A 119 -8.89 3.85 24.79
C GLU A 119 -7.45 3.37 24.61
N ASP A 120 -7.25 2.17 24.05
CA ASP A 120 -5.94 1.52 23.89
C ASP A 120 -5.59 1.19 22.43
N HIS A 121 -6.34 1.75 21.47
CA HIS A 121 -6.10 1.49 20.05
C HIS A 121 -6.44 2.69 19.17
N GLU A 122 -5.75 2.78 18.06
CA GLU A 122 -6.05 3.70 16.97
C GLU A 122 -6.23 2.89 15.69
N VAL A 123 -7.21 3.27 14.88
CA VAL A 123 -7.47 2.67 13.58
C VAL A 123 -7.45 3.76 12.51
N GLU A 124 -6.70 3.54 11.46
CA GLU A 124 -6.67 4.40 10.29
C GLU A 124 -6.98 3.55 9.06
N VAL A 125 -7.88 4.02 8.21
CA VAL A 125 -8.32 3.32 7.01
C VAL A 125 -8.32 4.29 5.83
N ALA A 126 -7.81 3.83 4.70
CA ALA A 126 -8.01 4.50 3.41
C ALA A 126 -8.46 3.47 2.37
N LEU A 127 -9.38 3.85 1.50
CA LEU A 127 -9.94 2.94 0.51
C LEU A 127 -10.46 3.66 -0.74
N GLN A 128 -10.44 2.95 -1.87
CA GLN A 128 -11.00 3.40 -3.14
C GLN A 128 -11.33 2.20 -4.02
N TRP A 129 -12.44 2.26 -4.76
CA TRP A 129 -12.76 1.24 -5.76
C TRP A 129 -12.19 1.60 -7.13
N ASN A 130 -11.80 0.59 -7.87
CA ASN A 130 -11.34 0.67 -9.25
C ASN A 130 -12.14 -0.30 -10.15
N GLN A 131 -11.95 -0.22 -11.46
CA GLN A 131 -12.67 -1.04 -12.44
C GLN A 131 -12.19 -2.50 -12.52
N GLY A 132 -11.21 -2.88 -11.71
CA GLY A 132 -10.74 -4.26 -11.64
C GLY A 132 -11.69 -5.16 -10.87
N TYR A 133 -11.52 -6.47 -11.03
CA TYR A 133 -12.31 -7.48 -10.34
C TYR A 133 -11.65 -7.97 -9.04
N LYS A 134 -10.33 -7.83 -8.93
CA LYS A 134 -9.59 -8.28 -7.75
C LYS A 134 -9.64 -7.22 -6.63
N GLN A 135 -9.85 -7.67 -5.41
CA GLN A 135 -9.64 -6.85 -4.21
C GLN A 135 -8.15 -6.78 -3.88
N SER A 136 -7.70 -5.67 -3.35
CA SER A 136 -6.35 -5.45 -2.83
C SER A 136 -6.47 -4.81 -1.45
N VAL A 137 -6.50 -5.64 -0.41
CA VAL A 137 -6.65 -5.21 0.98
C VAL A 137 -5.34 -5.48 1.71
N HIS A 138 -4.70 -4.43 2.18
CA HIS A 138 -3.45 -4.48 2.93
C HIS A 138 -3.69 -4.11 4.38
N THR A 139 -3.22 -4.93 5.31
CA THR A 139 -3.49 -4.77 6.73
C THR A 139 -2.22 -4.73 7.55
N PHE A 140 -2.19 -3.83 8.53
CA PHE A 140 -1.03 -3.59 9.38
C PHE A 140 -1.45 -3.46 10.84
N ALA A 141 -0.63 -4.03 11.72
CA ALA A 141 -0.74 -3.86 13.16
C ALA A 141 0.60 -3.38 13.72
N ASN A 142 0.62 -2.19 14.34
CA ASN A 142 1.86 -1.55 14.81
C ASN A 142 2.96 -1.52 13.72
N THR A 143 2.60 -1.13 12.50
CA THR A 143 3.45 -1.10 11.30
C THR A 143 3.90 -2.47 10.76
N ILE A 144 3.53 -3.57 11.41
CA ILE A 144 3.83 -4.93 10.94
C ILE A 144 2.75 -5.33 9.92
N ASN A 145 3.18 -5.81 8.75
CA ASN A 145 2.28 -6.32 7.72
C ASN A 145 1.64 -7.63 8.18
N THR A 146 0.32 -7.63 8.31
CA THR A 146 -0.47 -8.80 8.69
C THR A 146 -1.09 -9.44 7.45
N HIS A 147 -0.24 -10.03 6.59
CA HIS A 147 -0.67 -10.56 5.30
C HIS A 147 -1.67 -11.75 5.39
N GLU A 148 -1.79 -12.39 6.54
CA GLU A 148 -2.86 -13.37 6.84
C GLU A 148 -4.09 -12.72 7.48
N GLY A 149 -4.11 -11.37 7.54
CA GLY A 149 -5.23 -10.60 8.08
C GLY A 149 -5.31 -10.61 9.59
N GLY A 150 -6.51 -10.81 10.11
CA GLY A 150 -6.80 -10.85 11.54
C GLY A 150 -8.11 -10.16 11.89
N THR A 151 -8.33 -9.93 13.17
CA THR A 151 -9.57 -9.37 13.72
C THR A 151 -9.91 -7.99 13.15
N HIS A 152 -8.93 -7.12 12.92
CA HIS A 152 -9.11 -5.81 12.32
C HIS A 152 -9.61 -5.89 10.86
N GLU A 153 -9.10 -6.83 10.08
CA GLU A 153 -9.59 -7.07 8.72
C GLU A 153 -11.00 -7.68 8.72
N GLU A 154 -11.24 -8.65 9.57
CA GLU A 154 -12.56 -9.27 9.73
C GLU A 154 -13.62 -8.23 10.11
N GLY A 155 -13.30 -7.35 11.08
CA GLY A 155 -14.14 -6.24 11.50
C GLY A 155 -14.45 -5.29 10.36
N PHE A 156 -13.42 -4.86 9.63
CA PHE A 156 -13.56 -4.00 8.45
C PHE A 156 -14.46 -4.63 7.39
N ARG A 157 -14.23 -5.89 7.00
CA ARG A 157 -15.01 -6.62 5.99
C ARG A 157 -16.48 -6.73 6.40
N ALA A 158 -16.74 -7.05 7.66
CA ALA A 158 -18.10 -7.17 8.18
C ALA A 158 -18.81 -5.80 8.23
N ALA A 159 -18.14 -4.77 8.73
CA ALA A 159 -18.66 -3.41 8.81
C ALA A 159 -18.98 -2.85 7.41
N LEU A 160 -18.05 -2.99 6.45
CA LEU A 160 -18.23 -2.53 5.08
C LEU A 160 -19.46 -3.17 4.43
N THR A 161 -19.58 -4.50 4.49
CA THR A 161 -20.71 -5.24 3.92
C THR A 161 -22.04 -4.83 4.56
N SER A 162 -22.06 -4.68 5.88
CA SER A 162 -23.24 -4.27 6.63
C SER A 162 -23.67 -2.84 6.26
N LEU A 163 -22.72 -1.92 6.20
CA LEU A 163 -22.96 -0.52 5.85
C LEU A 163 -23.52 -0.38 4.43
N MET A 164 -22.88 -1.05 3.45
CA MET A 164 -23.33 -1.00 2.05
C MET A 164 -24.75 -1.55 1.88
N ASN A 165 -25.05 -2.69 2.51
CA ASN A 165 -26.40 -3.26 2.46
C ASN A 165 -27.44 -2.36 3.13
N ARG A 166 -27.10 -1.77 4.27
CA ARG A 166 -27.97 -0.82 4.96
C ARG A 166 -28.24 0.40 4.09
N TYR A 167 -27.21 1.03 3.56
CA TYR A 167 -27.31 2.19 2.67
C TYR A 167 -28.15 1.89 1.42
N ALA A 168 -27.88 0.75 0.77
CA ALA A 168 -28.58 0.35 -0.44
C ALA A 168 -30.09 0.14 -0.20
N LYS A 169 -30.49 -0.38 0.96
CA LYS A 169 -31.89 -0.53 1.36
C LYS A 169 -32.55 0.81 1.70
N GLU A 170 -31.89 1.64 2.51
CA GLU A 170 -32.38 2.96 2.90
C GLU A 170 -32.64 3.87 1.68
N HIS A 171 -31.74 3.79 0.68
CA HIS A 171 -31.86 4.57 -0.57
C HIS A 171 -32.61 3.86 -1.70
N LYS A 172 -33.21 2.68 -1.42
CA LYS A 172 -33.96 1.88 -2.39
C LYS A 172 -33.17 1.51 -3.66
N LEU A 173 -31.88 1.34 -3.52
CA LEU A 173 -30.99 0.88 -4.59
C LEU A 173 -31.10 -0.63 -4.81
N LEU A 174 -31.46 -1.39 -3.76
CA LEU A 174 -31.79 -2.80 -3.81
C LEU A 174 -33.31 -2.96 -3.65
N LYS A 175 -33.91 -3.78 -4.50
CA LYS A 175 -35.31 -4.19 -4.33
C LYS A 175 -35.40 -5.27 -3.26
N GLU A 176 -36.51 -5.37 -2.55
CA GLU A 176 -36.71 -6.39 -1.50
C GLU A 176 -36.47 -7.82 -1.98
N LYS A 177 -36.77 -8.10 -3.26
CA LYS A 177 -36.58 -9.40 -3.91
C LYS A 177 -35.13 -9.73 -4.30
N ASP A 178 -34.25 -8.72 -4.38
CA ASP A 178 -32.90 -8.91 -4.89
C ASP A 178 -31.92 -9.45 -3.83
N GLY A 179 -32.37 -9.51 -2.55
CA GLY A 179 -31.54 -9.97 -1.44
C GLY A 179 -30.48 -8.96 -1.02
N ASN A 180 -29.55 -9.40 -0.19
CA ASN A 180 -28.42 -8.60 0.24
C ASN A 180 -27.20 -8.83 -0.69
N LEU A 181 -26.37 -7.81 -0.85
CA LEU A 181 -25.05 -7.93 -1.47
C LEU A 181 -24.18 -8.87 -0.61
N SER A 182 -23.45 -9.75 -1.24
CA SER A 182 -22.43 -10.54 -0.56
C SER A 182 -21.21 -9.70 -0.16
N GLY A 183 -20.40 -10.20 0.74
CA GLY A 183 -19.15 -9.51 1.09
C GLY A 183 -18.20 -9.39 -0.11
N ASP A 184 -18.18 -10.38 -1.00
CA ASP A 184 -17.33 -10.36 -2.19
C ASP A 184 -17.81 -9.33 -3.20
N ASP A 185 -19.12 -9.20 -3.43
CA ASP A 185 -19.69 -8.13 -4.28
C ASP A 185 -19.29 -6.73 -3.78
N CYS A 186 -19.29 -6.53 -2.46
CA CYS A 186 -18.91 -5.25 -1.86
C CYS A 186 -17.42 -4.91 -2.03
N ARG A 187 -16.57 -5.93 -2.15
CA ARG A 187 -15.10 -5.77 -2.22
C ARG A 187 -14.52 -5.91 -3.62
N GLU A 188 -15.32 -6.23 -4.62
CA GLU A 188 -14.86 -6.30 -6.00
C GLU A 188 -14.27 -4.95 -6.43
N GLY A 189 -13.02 -4.97 -6.93
CA GLY A 189 -12.27 -3.78 -7.30
C GLY A 189 -11.83 -2.86 -6.14
N LEU A 190 -11.95 -3.31 -4.89
CA LEU A 190 -11.56 -2.53 -3.73
C LEU A 190 -10.04 -2.54 -3.54
N ALA A 191 -9.43 -1.36 -3.48
CA ALA A 191 -8.10 -1.14 -2.92
C ALA A 191 -8.27 -0.48 -1.54
N ALA A 192 -7.78 -1.14 -0.49
CA ALA A 192 -7.91 -0.65 0.88
C ALA A 192 -6.64 -0.91 1.69
N VAL A 193 -6.31 0.03 2.55
CA VAL A 193 -5.23 -0.10 3.54
C VAL A 193 -5.82 0.14 4.92
N ILE A 194 -5.57 -0.77 5.84
CA ILE A 194 -6.05 -0.73 7.23
C ILE A 194 -4.83 -0.78 8.14
N SER A 195 -4.63 0.24 8.93
CA SER A 195 -3.54 0.31 9.91
C SER A 195 -4.13 0.45 11.30
N VAL A 196 -3.75 -0.45 12.20
CA VAL A 196 -4.13 -0.37 13.61
C VAL A 196 -2.90 -0.19 14.47
N LYS A 197 -3.00 0.66 15.50
CA LYS A 197 -2.03 0.77 16.58
C LYS A 197 -2.68 0.27 17.84
N VAL A 198 -2.06 -0.70 18.48
CA VAL A 198 -2.59 -1.39 19.67
C VAL A 198 -1.52 -1.39 20.74
N GLY A 199 -1.89 -1.07 21.98
CA GLY A 199 -0.97 -1.05 23.11
C GLY A 199 -0.35 -2.41 23.40
N ASP A 200 -1.16 -3.48 23.36
CA ASP A 200 -0.72 -4.86 23.57
C ASP A 200 -1.17 -5.76 22.40
N PRO A 201 -0.41 -5.79 21.29
CA PRO A 201 -0.79 -6.56 20.12
C PRO A 201 -0.59 -8.07 20.33
N GLN A 202 -1.65 -8.83 20.18
CA GLN A 202 -1.64 -10.28 20.25
C GLN A 202 -1.67 -10.85 18.82
N PHE A 203 -0.59 -11.49 18.43
CA PHE A 203 -0.49 -12.13 17.11
C PHE A 203 -0.65 -13.64 17.22
N GLU A 204 -1.26 -14.22 16.19
CA GLU A 204 -1.23 -15.67 15.99
C GLU A 204 0.16 -16.08 15.48
N GLY A 205 0.97 -16.68 16.36
CA GLY A 205 2.29 -17.19 16.03
C GLY A 205 3.43 -16.17 16.04
N GLN A 206 4.65 -16.71 15.95
CA GLN A 206 5.90 -15.95 16.06
C GLN A 206 6.18 -15.05 14.85
N THR A 207 5.62 -15.36 13.70
CA THR A 207 5.80 -14.61 12.45
C THR A 207 5.00 -13.30 12.41
N LYS A 208 4.07 -13.11 13.34
CA LYS A 208 3.21 -11.92 13.48
C LYS A 208 2.39 -11.59 12.21
N THR A 209 2.01 -12.63 11.46
CA THR A 209 1.32 -12.50 10.17
C THR A 209 -0.18 -12.26 10.31
N LYS A 210 -0.75 -12.55 11.49
CA LYS A 210 -2.17 -12.42 11.78
C LYS A 210 -2.41 -11.81 13.16
N LEU A 211 -3.29 -10.81 13.24
CA LEU A 211 -3.67 -10.17 14.50
C LEU A 211 -4.86 -10.91 15.15
N GLY A 212 -4.73 -11.19 16.46
CA GLY A 212 -5.73 -11.95 17.23
C GLY A 212 -6.55 -11.14 18.23
N ASN A 213 -6.26 -9.86 18.43
CA ASN A 213 -6.93 -8.99 19.41
C ASN A 213 -8.43 -8.88 19.13
N THR A 214 -9.28 -9.45 19.98
CA THR A 214 -10.74 -9.44 19.78
C THR A 214 -11.38 -8.08 19.94
N GLU A 215 -10.78 -7.20 20.73
CA GLU A 215 -11.22 -5.82 20.98
C GLU A 215 -11.05 -4.88 19.77
N ILE A 216 -10.29 -5.31 18.77
CA ILE A 216 -10.04 -4.55 17.54
C ILE A 216 -11.03 -4.87 16.41
N LYS A 217 -11.87 -5.86 16.61
CA LYS A 217 -12.83 -6.32 15.59
C LYS A 217 -13.96 -5.36 15.32
#